data_a7b291cdb0d5c16f900c4df9c7865697
#
_entry.id   a7b291cdb0d5c16f900c4df9c7865697
#
_cell.length_a   1.000
_cell.length_b   1.000
_cell.length_c   1.000
_cell.angle_alpha   90.00
_cell.angle_beta   90.00
_cell.angle_gamma   90.00
#
_symmetry.space_group_name_H-M   'P 1'
#
loop_
_entity.id
_entity.type
_entity.pdbx_description
1 polymer ?
#
loop_
_entity_poly.entity_id
_entity_poly.type
_entity_poly.pdbx_seq_one_letter_code
_entity_poly.pdbx_strand_id
1 'polypeptide(L)'
;LCLIGDGELKKDMMNKISELGITDQVFYLGRREDIQQFYNAMDCFILPSLYEGLPVVGLEAESCGLPMFFSTEITKEANACELGHFISLDENVDKWADEIILSMKKNIPIRKSHAKEVSRAGFDSKSEAIRLQNYYLEALKKEEND
;
A
#
# COMPACT_ATOMS: atom_id res chain seq x y z
N LEU A 1 -16.12 4.55 0.79
CA LEU A 1 -14.70 4.76 1.04
C LEU A 1 -14.37 4.45 2.48
N CYS A 2 -13.30 3.64 2.74
CA CYS A 2 -12.77 3.45 4.08
C CYS A 2 -11.49 4.25 4.26
N LEU A 3 -11.40 5.00 5.35
CA LEU A 3 -10.22 5.74 5.77
C LEU A 3 -9.66 5.09 7.03
N ILE A 4 -8.45 4.56 6.95
CA ILE A 4 -7.79 3.84 8.04
C ILE A 4 -6.48 4.56 8.36
N GLY A 5 -6.31 4.95 9.60
CA GLY A 5 -5.17 5.72 10.08
C GLY A 5 -5.60 6.80 11.06
N ASP A 6 -4.64 7.58 11.52
CA ASP A 6 -4.86 8.72 12.40
C ASP A 6 -3.79 9.78 12.15
N GLY A 7 -4.13 11.05 12.37
CA GLY A 7 -3.23 12.16 12.14
C GLY A 7 -3.82 13.52 12.51
N GLU A 8 -2.99 14.53 12.50
CA GLU A 8 -3.36 15.90 12.90
C GLU A 8 -4.46 16.49 11.99
N LEU A 9 -4.49 16.13 10.72
CA LEU A 9 -5.46 16.63 9.73
C LEU A 9 -6.82 15.93 9.78
N LYS A 10 -7.05 15.03 10.76
CA LYS A 10 -8.34 14.32 10.91
C LYS A 10 -9.54 15.26 10.91
N LYS A 11 -9.46 16.35 11.68
CA LYS A 11 -10.57 17.31 11.79
C LYS A 11 -10.90 17.96 10.45
N ASP A 12 -9.87 18.37 9.71
CA ASP A 12 -10.03 19.02 8.41
C ASP A 12 -10.60 18.06 7.37
N MET A 13 -10.14 16.82 7.40
CA MET A 13 -10.69 15.74 6.58
C MET A 13 -12.17 15.48 6.87
N MET A 14 -12.56 15.38 8.14
CA MET A 14 -13.97 15.19 8.52
C MET A 14 -14.84 16.36 8.12
N ASN A 15 -14.36 17.60 8.27
CA ASN A 15 -15.03 18.80 7.79
C ASN A 15 -15.25 18.73 6.28
N LYS A 16 -14.22 18.33 5.52
CA LYS A 16 -14.30 18.21 4.06
C LYS A 16 -15.32 17.16 3.62
N ILE A 17 -15.38 16.03 4.28
CA ILE A 17 -16.39 14.97 4.03
C ILE A 17 -17.81 15.52 4.24
N SER A 18 -18.01 16.30 5.29
CA SER A 18 -19.30 16.94 5.59
C SER A 18 -19.66 18.00 4.55
N GLU A 19 -18.72 18.86 4.16
CA GLU A 19 -18.91 19.89 3.12
C GLU A 19 -19.31 19.28 1.77
N LEU A 20 -18.74 18.13 1.44
CA LEU A 20 -19.05 17.39 0.20
C LEU A 20 -20.37 16.62 0.28
N GLY A 21 -21.01 16.54 1.44
CA GLY A 21 -22.26 15.80 1.63
C GLY A 21 -22.14 14.28 1.47
N ILE A 22 -20.94 13.71 1.70
CA ILE A 22 -20.64 12.27 1.51
C ILE A 22 -20.43 11.51 2.82
N THR A 23 -20.93 12.05 3.94
CA THR A 23 -20.71 11.48 5.28
C THR A 23 -21.16 10.02 5.37
N ASP A 24 -22.29 9.67 4.74
CA ASP A 24 -22.82 8.30 4.75
C ASP A 24 -22.04 7.32 3.84
N GLN A 25 -21.11 7.82 3.03
CA GLN A 25 -20.33 7.05 2.07
C GLN A 25 -18.87 6.86 2.51
N VAL A 26 -18.46 7.52 3.61
CA VAL A 26 -17.09 7.49 4.12
C VAL A 26 -17.05 6.96 5.54
N PHE A 27 -16.30 5.88 5.74
CA PHE A 27 -16.11 5.24 7.03
C PHE A 27 -14.71 5.55 7.55
N TYR A 28 -14.61 6.39 8.56
CA TYR A 28 -13.35 6.63 9.26
C TYR A 28 -13.19 5.63 10.41
N LEU A 29 -12.21 4.75 10.30
CA LEU A 29 -12.03 3.61 11.20
C LEU A 29 -10.89 3.79 12.21
N GLY A 30 -10.15 4.91 12.13
CA GLY A 30 -8.99 5.15 12.98
C GLY A 30 -7.85 4.16 12.74
N ARG A 31 -6.97 4.01 13.72
CA ARG A 31 -5.89 3.00 13.68
C ARG A 31 -6.49 1.60 13.90
N ARG A 32 -6.02 0.64 13.11
CA ARG A 32 -6.47 -0.75 13.16
C ARG A 32 -5.27 -1.70 13.27
N GLU A 33 -5.37 -2.68 14.15
CA GLU A 33 -4.38 -3.78 14.24
C GLU A 33 -4.75 -4.94 13.31
N ASP A 34 -6.03 -5.08 12.99
CA ASP A 34 -6.60 -6.11 12.12
C ASP A 34 -6.67 -5.68 10.64
N ILE A 35 -5.71 -4.85 10.20
CA ILE A 35 -5.69 -4.24 8.85
C ILE A 35 -5.80 -5.28 7.73
N GLN A 36 -5.27 -6.47 7.93
CA GLN A 36 -5.30 -7.57 6.97
C GLN A 36 -6.73 -8.01 6.61
N GLN A 37 -7.67 -7.89 7.56
CA GLN A 37 -9.09 -8.18 7.30
C GLN A 37 -9.68 -7.13 6.34
N PHE A 38 -9.27 -5.87 6.49
CA PHE A 38 -9.70 -4.79 5.59
C PHE A 38 -9.13 -4.98 4.19
N TYR A 39 -7.84 -5.29 4.03
CA TYR A 39 -7.29 -5.62 2.71
C TYR A 39 -8.05 -6.76 2.04
N ASN A 40 -8.50 -7.76 2.80
CA ASN A 40 -9.28 -8.86 2.26
C ASN A 40 -10.73 -8.48 1.90
N ALA A 41 -11.29 -7.46 2.51
CA ALA A 41 -12.68 -7.02 2.29
C ALA A 41 -12.83 -5.92 1.24
N MET A 42 -11.75 -5.17 0.93
CA MET A 42 -11.79 -4.03 0.01
C MET A 42 -11.59 -4.47 -1.44
N ASP A 43 -11.98 -3.60 -2.38
CA ASP A 43 -11.86 -3.82 -3.82
C ASP A 43 -10.55 -3.27 -4.38
N CYS A 44 -10.04 -2.18 -3.82
CA CYS A 44 -8.76 -1.58 -4.19
C CYS A 44 -8.13 -0.83 -3.01
N PHE A 45 -6.85 -0.52 -3.13
CA PHE A 45 -6.08 0.28 -2.18
C PHE A 45 -5.62 1.58 -2.85
N ILE A 46 -5.79 2.72 -2.18
CA ILE A 46 -5.45 4.04 -2.71
C ILE A 46 -4.49 4.72 -1.74
N LEU A 47 -3.34 5.16 -2.22
CA LEU A 47 -2.32 5.85 -1.44
C LEU A 47 -1.78 7.09 -2.22
N PRO A 48 -2.46 8.24 -2.12
CA PRO A 48 -2.06 9.48 -2.80
C PRO A 48 -1.05 10.27 -1.96
N SER A 49 0.01 9.62 -1.50
CA SER A 49 1.02 10.26 -0.64
C SER A 49 1.90 11.21 -1.43
N LEU A 50 2.25 12.35 -0.79
CA LEU A 50 3.23 13.30 -1.31
C LEU A 50 4.67 12.78 -1.21
N TYR A 51 4.92 11.91 -0.26
CA TYR A 51 6.23 11.29 -0.04
C TYR A 51 6.05 10.01 0.75
N GLU A 52 6.74 8.96 0.33
CA GLU A 52 6.92 7.71 1.06
C GLU A 52 8.35 7.22 0.84
N GLY A 53 8.95 6.59 1.86
CA GLY A 53 10.11 5.74 1.63
C GLY A 53 9.66 4.46 0.90
N LEU A 54 9.56 3.35 1.62
CA LEU A 54 8.89 2.15 1.13
C LEU A 54 7.57 1.99 1.90
N PRO A 55 6.40 2.21 1.29
CA PRO A 55 5.11 2.07 1.97
C PRO A 55 4.78 0.60 2.21
N VAL A 56 5.07 0.12 3.41
CA VAL A 56 4.79 -1.27 3.83
C VAL A 56 3.30 -1.62 3.65
N VAL A 57 2.41 -0.65 3.89
CA VAL A 57 0.96 -0.80 3.67
C VAL A 57 0.61 -1.15 2.21
N GLY A 58 1.40 -0.70 1.24
CA GLY A 58 1.27 -1.08 -0.16
C GLY A 58 1.62 -2.55 -0.38
N LEU A 59 2.75 -3.00 0.15
CA LEU A 59 3.17 -4.41 0.05
C LEU A 59 2.20 -5.36 0.76
N GLU A 60 1.61 -4.93 1.88
CA GLU A 60 0.56 -5.67 2.57
C GLU A 60 -0.71 -5.80 1.71
N ALA A 61 -1.16 -4.71 1.11
CA ALA A 61 -2.31 -4.70 0.19
C ALA A 61 -2.03 -5.58 -1.04
N GLU A 62 -0.84 -5.47 -1.62
CA GLU A 62 -0.40 -6.27 -2.76
C GLU A 62 -0.35 -7.77 -2.44
N SER A 63 0.16 -8.14 -1.26
CA SER A 63 0.19 -9.54 -0.82
C SER A 63 -1.21 -10.16 -0.71
N CYS A 64 -2.21 -9.32 -0.42
CA CYS A 64 -3.63 -9.69 -0.44
C CYS A 64 -4.25 -9.64 -1.84
N GLY A 65 -3.51 -9.27 -2.88
CA GLY A 65 -3.97 -9.22 -4.27
C GLY A 65 -4.87 -8.05 -4.60
N LEU A 66 -4.76 -6.93 -3.87
CA LEU A 66 -5.50 -5.71 -4.16
C LEU A 66 -4.88 -4.96 -5.35
N PRO A 67 -5.69 -4.49 -6.31
CA PRO A 67 -5.29 -3.41 -7.21
C PRO A 67 -4.94 -2.17 -6.39
N MET A 68 -3.82 -1.53 -6.72
CA MET A 68 -3.32 -0.39 -5.97
C MET A 68 -3.22 0.86 -6.85
N PHE A 69 -3.55 2.01 -6.28
CA PHE A 69 -3.45 3.32 -6.92
C PHE A 69 -2.55 4.22 -6.08
N PHE A 70 -1.35 4.44 -6.58
CA PHE A 70 -0.30 5.20 -5.93
C PHE A 70 -0.11 6.55 -6.61
N SER A 71 0.38 7.54 -5.87
CA SER A 71 0.98 8.72 -6.49
C SER A 71 2.29 8.35 -7.19
N THR A 72 2.69 9.12 -8.19
CA THR A 72 4.00 8.99 -8.85
C THR A 72 5.18 9.29 -7.93
N GLU A 73 4.93 9.88 -6.76
CA GLU A 73 5.92 10.19 -5.75
C GLU A 73 6.35 8.96 -4.91
N ILE A 74 5.59 7.87 -5.03
CA ILE A 74 5.89 6.60 -4.35
C ILE A 74 6.88 5.80 -5.20
N THR A 75 7.88 5.21 -4.51
CA THR A 75 8.85 4.32 -5.17
C THR A 75 8.17 3.14 -5.85
N LYS A 76 8.63 2.79 -7.05
CA LYS A 76 8.12 1.61 -7.78
C LYS A 76 8.49 0.28 -7.11
N GLU A 77 9.41 0.27 -6.16
CA GLU A 77 9.71 -0.91 -5.34
C GLU A 77 8.50 -1.39 -4.53
N ALA A 78 7.53 -0.49 -4.25
CA ALA A 78 6.28 -0.83 -3.60
C ALA A 78 5.28 -1.61 -4.49
N ASN A 79 5.67 -1.95 -5.72
CA ASN A 79 4.85 -2.63 -6.72
C ASN A 79 5.53 -3.94 -7.18
N ALA A 80 5.79 -4.83 -6.25
CA ALA A 80 6.55 -6.06 -6.46
C ALA A 80 5.84 -7.08 -7.37
N CYS A 81 4.51 -7.01 -7.46
CA CYS A 81 3.65 -7.92 -8.25
C CYS A 81 2.94 -7.23 -9.42
N GLU A 82 3.31 -6.00 -9.72
CA GLU A 82 2.74 -5.20 -10.82
C GLU A 82 1.21 -4.96 -10.72
N LEU A 83 0.68 -4.90 -9.50
CA LEU A 83 -0.72 -4.56 -9.23
C LEU A 83 -0.97 -3.06 -9.06
N GLY A 84 0.09 -2.25 -9.06
CA GLY A 84 0.05 -0.82 -8.80
C GLY A 84 -0.10 0.03 -10.06
N HIS A 85 -1.03 0.95 -10.02
CA HIS A 85 -1.21 2.04 -10.97
C HIS A 85 -0.64 3.31 -10.37
N PHE A 86 0.18 4.05 -11.12
CA PHE A 86 0.82 5.28 -10.66
C PHE A 86 0.19 6.49 -11.36
N ILE A 87 -0.36 7.43 -10.58
CA ILE A 87 -1.06 8.61 -11.07
C ILE A 87 -0.40 9.85 -10.46
N SER A 88 -0.10 10.87 -11.28
CA SER A 88 0.50 12.10 -10.77
C SER A 88 -0.45 12.85 -9.84
N LEU A 89 0.10 13.46 -8.79
CA LEU A 89 -0.64 14.36 -7.91
C LEU A 89 -0.97 15.72 -8.58
N ASP A 90 -0.32 16.04 -9.70
CA ASP A 90 -0.63 17.23 -10.50
C ASP A 90 -1.91 17.05 -11.33
N GLU A 91 -2.37 15.81 -11.48
CA GLU A 91 -3.63 15.52 -12.14
C GLU A 91 -4.82 15.90 -11.26
N ASN A 92 -5.92 16.27 -11.89
CA ASN A 92 -7.14 16.59 -11.15
C ASN A 92 -7.75 15.34 -10.50
N VAL A 93 -8.60 15.56 -9.48
CA VAL A 93 -9.26 14.48 -8.74
C VAL A 93 -10.19 13.62 -9.59
N ASP A 94 -10.77 14.20 -10.65
CA ASP A 94 -11.65 13.49 -11.57
C ASP A 94 -10.87 12.44 -12.36
N LYS A 95 -9.64 12.76 -12.79
CA LYS A 95 -8.78 11.80 -13.47
C LYS A 95 -8.40 10.62 -12.57
N TRP A 96 -8.08 10.89 -11.29
CA TRP A 96 -7.87 9.83 -10.31
C TRP A 96 -9.10 8.93 -10.20
N ALA A 97 -10.28 9.53 -10.04
CA ALA A 97 -11.54 8.79 -9.93
C ALA A 97 -11.81 7.96 -11.20
N ASP A 98 -11.63 8.54 -12.38
CA ASP A 98 -11.87 7.87 -13.66
C ASP A 98 -10.92 6.68 -13.85
N GLU A 99 -9.63 6.82 -13.57
CA GLU A 99 -8.66 5.74 -13.68
C GLU A 99 -8.97 4.59 -12.73
N ILE A 100 -9.34 4.89 -11.47
CA ILE A 100 -9.77 3.89 -10.50
C ILE A 100 -11.02 3.15 -11.00
N ILE A 101 -12.05 3.88 -11.40
CA ILE A 101 -13.32 3.31 -11.87
C ILE A 101 -13.11 2.48 -13.14
N LEU A 102 -12.33 2.97 -14.09
CA LEU A 102 -12.05 2.25 -15.34
C LEU A 102 -11.25 0.97 -15.09
N SER A 103 -10.27 1.01 -14.22
CA SER A 103 -9.50 -0.17 -13.83
C SER A 103 -10.39 -1.21 -13.17
N MET A 104 -11.23 -0.78 -12.24
CA MET A 104 -12.16 -1.67 -11.52
C MET A 104 -13.26 -2.26 -12.42
N LYS A 105 -13.64 -1.59 -13.52
CA LYS A 105 -14.64 -2.09 -14.48
C LYS A 105 -14.05 -3.07 -15.50
N LYS A 106 -12.77 -2.95 -15.84
CA LYS A 106 -12.16 -3.66 -16.98
C LYS A 106 -11.94 -5.16 -16.80
N ASN A 107 -11.94 -5.66 -15.64
CA ASN A 107 -11.90 -7.06 -15.18
C ASN A 107 -11.36 -7.03 -13.75
N ILE A 108 -12.18 -7.33 -12.78
CA ILE A 108 -11.68 -7.76 -11.48
C ILE A 108 -11.24 -9.21 -11.70
N PRO A 109 -9.93 -9.49 -11.88
CA PRO A 109 -9.49 -10.88 -11.94
C PRO A 109 -9.89 -11.53 -10.62
N ILE A 110 -10.19 -12.82 -10.65
CA ILE A 110 -10.42 -13.56 -9.40
C ILE A 110 -9.21 -13.28 -8.51
N ARG A 111 -9.46 -12.53 -7.44
CA ARG A 111 -8.45 -12.07 -6.53
C ARG A 111 -7.74 -13.27 -5.90
N LYS A 112 -6.43 -13.28 -5.97
CA LYS A 112 -5.58 -14.32 -5.38
C LYS A 112 -4.51 -13.68 -4.51
N SER A 113 -4.05 -14.40 -3.51
CA SER A 113 -2.91 -13.95 -2.70
C SER A 113 -1.63 -13.92 -3.52
N HIS A 114 -0.88 -12.83 -3.40
CA HIS A 114 0.47 -12.64 -3.94
C HIS A 114 1.56 -12.67 -2.85
N ALA A 115 1.25 -13.19 -1.67
CA ALA A 115 2.19 -13.23 -0.55
C ALA A 115 3.51 -13.94 -0.90
N LYS A 116 3.48 -14.97 -1.77
CA LYS A 116 4.69 -15.66 -2.21
C LYS A 116 5.55 -14.80 -3.14
N GLU A 117 4.93 -14.05 -4.02
CA GLU A 117 5.60 -13.15 -4.96
C GLU A 117 6.25 -11.99 -4.19
N VAL A 118 5.54 -11.36 -3.27
CA VAL A 118 6.04 -10.31 -2.37
C VAL A 118 7.22 -10.84 -1.53
N SER A 119 7.09 -12.04 -0.98
CA SER A 119 8.18 -12.70 -0.24
C SER A 119 9.43 -12.92 -1.12
N ARG A 120 9.26 -13.40 -2.37
CA ARG A 120 10.36 -13.61 -3.32
C ARG A 120 11.03 -12.30 -3.76
N ALA A 121 10.30 -11.21 -3.75
CA ALA A 121 10.83 -9.87 -4.02
C ALA A 121 11.69 -9.30 -2.87
N GLY A 122 11.85 -10.06 -1.76
CA GLY A 122 12.68 -9.65 -0.62
C GLY A 122 11.92 -8.95 0.51
N PHE A 123 10.59 -9.06 0.53
CA PHE A 123 9.76 -8.40 1.55
C PHE A 123 9.20 -9.36 2.61
N ASP A 124 9.84 -10.51 2.80
CA ASP A 124 9.56 -11.42 3.91
C ASP A 124 10.51 -11.14 5.09
N SER A 125 9.99 -10.59 6.18
CA SER A 125 10.79 -10.16 7.32
C SER A 125 11.61 -11.28 7.96
N LYS A 126 11.11 -12.52 7.95
CA LYS A 126 11.81 -13.66 8.52
C LYS A 126 12.99 -14.08 7.64
N SER A 127 12.79 -14.15 6.34
CA SER A 127 13.83 -14.49 5.37
C SER A 127 14.92 -13.42 5.34
N GLU A 128 14.54 -12.15 5.38
CA GLU A 128 15.47 -11.02 5.39
C GLU A 128 16.26 -10.93 6.69
N ALA A 129 15.66 -11.25 7.84
CA ALA A 129 16.37 -11.32 9.11
C ALA A 129 17.48 -12.42 9.08
N ILE A 130 17.18 -13.58 8.51
CA ILE A 130 18.17 -14.67 8.35
C ILE A 130 19.29 -14.23 7.38
N ARG A 131 18.93 -13.56 6.27
CA ARG A 131 19.91 -13.05 5.31
C ARG A 131 20.86 -12.04 5.95
N LEU A 132 20.30 -11.11 6.71
CA LEU A 132 21.07 -10.10 7.44
C LEU A 132 21.99 -10.74 8.50
N GLN A 133 21.49 -11.71 9.26
CA GLN A 133 22.28 -12.46 10.23
C GLN A 133 23.49 -13.15 9.56
N ASN A 134 23.25 -13.83 8.46
CA ASN A 134 24.32 -14.51 7.72
C ASN A 134 25.36 -13.51 7.19
N TYR A 135 24.93 -12.35 6.69
CA TYR A 135 25.82 -11.29 6.25
C TYR A 135 26.78 -10.84 7.38
N TYR A 136 26.26 -10.61 8.59
CA TYR A 136 27.10 -10.23 9.72
C TYR A 136 28.06 -11.35 10.14
N LEU A 137 27.62 -12.61 10.15
CA LEU A 137 28.47 -13.73 10.47
C LEU A 137 29.63 -13.94 9.47
N GLU A 138 29.35 -13.67 8.19
CA GLU A 138 30.40 -13.73 7.15
C GLU A 138 31.38 -12.55 7.25
N ALA A 139 30.89 -11.35 7.60
CA ALA A 139 31.77 -10.19 7.81
C ALA A 139 32.74 -10.42 8.98
N LEU A 140 32.25 -10.94 10.10
CA LEU A 140 33.11 -11.27 11.27
C LEU A 140 34.17 -12.30 10.93
N LYS A 141 33.87 -13.34 10.15
CA LYS A 141 34.85 -14.35 9.73
C LYS A 141 35.95 -13.80 8.83
N LYS A 142 35.71 -12.74 8.09
CA LYS A 142 36.73 -12.07 7.26
C LYS A 142 37.69 -11.28 8.12
N GLU A 143 37.21 -10.58 9.15
CA GLU A 143 38.03 -9.82 10.07
C GLU A 143 38.95 -10.72 10.93
N GLU A 144 38.53 -11.96 11.21
CA GLU A 144 39.36 -12.94 11.97
C GLU A 144 40.50 -13.57 11.14
N ASN A 145 40.45 -13.43 9.80
CA ASN A 145 41.44 -14.04 8.88
C ASN A 145 42.43 -13.04 8.26
N ASP A 146 42.26 -11.74 8.55
CA ASP A 146 43.16 -10.65 8.17
C ASP A 146 44.04 -10.25 9.37
#